data_3669d8cf0f4f813391f8beb14ea18f38
#
_entry.id   3669d8cf0f4f813391f8beb14ea18f38
#
_cell.length_a   1.000
_cell.length_b   1.000
_cell.length_c   1.000
_cell.angle_alpha   90.00
_cell.angle_beta   90.00
_cell.angle_gamma   90.00
#
_symmetry.space_group_name_H-M   'P 1'
#
loop_
_entity.id
_entity.type
_entity.pdbx_description
1 polymer ?
#
loop_
_entity_poly.entity_id
_entity_poly.type
_entity_poly.pdbx_seq_one_letter_code
_entity_poly.pdbx_strand_id
1 'polypeptide(L)'
;GAADIDGRKMSIWDYWYKEEPERFFDNVGPQDTSTFYANYKEDIKLLKETGHNSFRTSIQWSRLIPDGVGEVNQKAVDFYNNVIDELIVNDVLPIMNLFHFDMPMCMQEKGGWESREVVDAYAAFAKKCFELFGDRVKHWMTFNEPIVPVEGGYLYNFHYPKVKDGKRAAQVAFHTMLANAKSIKEYKELGQD
;
A
#
# COMPACT_ATOMS: atom_id res chain seq x y z
N GLY A 1 -7.79 -1.78 9.43
CA GLY A 1 -8.41 -0.80 10.33
C GLY A 1 -7.88 0.60 10.18
N ALA A 2 -8.44 1.50 10.95
CA ALA A 2 -8.07 2.92 10.96
C ALA A 2 -8.37 3.64 9.63
N ALA A 3 -9.47 3.29 8.97
CA ALA A 3 -9.84 3.86 7.67
C ALA A 3 -10.00 5.38 7.71
N ASP A 4 -10.58 5.91 8.79
CA ASP A 4 -10.96 7.32 8.91
C ASP A 4 -10.08 8.09 9.93
N ILE A 5 -8.86 7.59 10.20
CA ILE A 5 -7.97 8.16 11.21
C ILE A 5 -6.82 8.94 10.56
N ASP A 6 -6.49 10.10 11.13
CA ASP A 6 -5.29 10.88 10.85
C ASP A 6 -5.11 11.30 9.39
N GLY A 7 -6.20 11.69 8.74
CA GLY A 7 -6.16 12.27 7.40
C GLY A 7 -5.97 11.29 6.26
N ARG A 8 -6.05 9.98 6.52
CA ARG A 8 -6.11 8.98 5.45
C ARG A 8 -7.33 9.22 4.56
N LYS A 9 -7.16 9.15 3.26
CA LYS A 9 -8.26 9.19 2.30
C LYS A 9 -8.65 7.79 1.82
N MET A 10 -9.81 7.72 1.18
CA MET A 10 -10.44 6.49 0.71
C MET A 10 -9.55 5.73 -0.28
N SER A 11 -9.42 4.42 -0.09
CA SER A 11 -8.90 3.47 -1.07
C SER A 11 -10.02 2.78 -1.83
N ILE A 12 -9.67 2.01 -2.86
CA ILE A 12 -10.65 1.19 -3.59
C ILE A 12 -11.34 0.15 -2.71
N TRP A 13 -10.73 -0.31 -1.61
CA TRP A 13 -11.35 -1.21 -0.64
C TRP A 13 -12.46 -0.53 0.15
N ASP A 14 -12.24 0.71 0.60
CA ASP A 14 -13.25 1.50 1.33
C ASP A 14 -14.44 1.81 0.43
N TYR A 15 -14.15 2.18 -0.83
CA TYR A 15 -15.17 2.44 -1.83
C TYR A 15 -15.98 1.19 -2.15
N TRP A 16 -15.31 0.06 -2.41
CA TRP A 16 -15.96 -1.20 -2.72
C TRP A 16 -16.85 -1.68 -1.57
N TYR A 17 -16.34 -1.63 -0.34
CA TYR A 17 -17.16 -1.93 0.84
C TYR A 17 -18.41 -1.04 0.95
N LYS A 18 -18.26 0.26 0.70
CA LYS A 18 -19.37 1.20 0.74
C LYS A 18 -20.45 0.89 -0.30
N GLU A 19 -20.06 0.49 -1.51
CA GLU A 19 -20.98 0.19 -2.61
C GLU A 19 -21.61 -1.22 -2.52
N GLU A 20 -20.88 -2.21 -1.99
CA GLU A 20 -21.28 -3.61 -1.96
C GLU A 20 -20.89 -4.27 -0.63
N PRO A 21 -21.42 -3.84 0.51
CA PRO A 21 -21.03 -4.37 1.83
C PRO A 21 -21.33 -5.89 1.96
N GLU A 22 -22.34 -6.39 1.24
CA GLU A 22 -22.73 -7.81 1.23
C GLU A 22 -21.65 -8.74 0.64
N ARG A 23 -20.65 -8.20 -0.05
CA ARG A 23 -19.51 -8.97 -0.56
C ARG A 23 -18.44 -9.22 0.50
N PHE A 24 -18.56 -8.58 1.63
CA PHE A 24 -17.63 -8.71 2.74
C PHE A 24 -18.25 -9.61 3.82
N PHE A 25 -17.44 -10.48 4.40
CA PHE A 25 -17.88 -11.42 5.41
C PHE A 25 -18.57 -10.68 6.57
N ASP A 26 -19.76 -11.08 6.91
CA ASP A 26 -20.61 -10.45 7.93
C ASP A 26 -20.80 -8.92 7.78
N ASN A 27 -20.63 -8.40 6.56
CA ASN A 27 -20.62 -6.97 6.27
C ASN A 27 -19.60 -6.18 7.09
N VAL A 28 -18.47 -6.80 7.47
CA VAL A 28 -17.41 -6.14 8.22
C VAL A 28 -16.51 -5.37 7.25
N GLY A 29 -16.40 -4.07 7.49
CA GLY A 29 -15.63 -3.16 6.65
C GLY A 29 -14.20 -2.89 7.14
N PRO A 30 -13.48 -2.01 6.45
CA PRO A 30 -12.09 -1.71 6.74
C PRO A 30 -11.85 -0.89 8.03
N GLN A 31 -12.91 -0.42 8.69
CA GLN A 31 -12.83 0.35 9.93
C GLN A 31 -12.33 -0.52 11.09
N ASP A 32 -12.98 -1.69 11.26
CA ASP A 32 -12.71 -2.63 12.34
C ASP A 32 -12.00 -3.87 11.78
N THR A 33 -10.68 -3.91 11.87
CA THR A 33 -9.85 -5.05 11.48
C THR A 33 -8.96 -5.46 12.66
N SER A 34 -7.72 -5.86 12.42
CA SER A 34 -6.75 -6.24 13.46
C SER A 34 -6.36 -5.12 14.43
N THR A 35 -6.80 -3.89 14.20
CA THR A 35 -6.49 -2.71 15.01
C THR A 35 -4.99 -2.38 15.17
N PHE A 36 -4.16 -2.88 14.26
CA PHE A 36 -2.69 -2.68 14.29
C PHE A 36 -2.28 -1.21 14.41
N TYR A 37 -3.02 -0.30 13.78
CA TYR A 37 -2.72 1.14 13.86
C TYR A 37 -2.67 1.66 15.30
N ALA A 38 -3.58 1.20 16.15
CA ALA A 38 -3.64 1.60 17.56
C ALA A 38 -2.71 0.77 18.46
N ASN A 39 -2.52 -0.52 18.12
CA ASN A 39 -1.89 -1.50 19.01
C ASN A 39 -0.50 -1.96 18.55
N TYR A 40 0.09 -1.32 17.52
CA TYR A 40 1.35 -1.79 16.91
C TYR A 40 2.48 -2.07 17.91
N LYS A 41 2.58 -1.35 19.00
CA LYS A 41 3.62 -1.57 20.03
C LYS A 41 3.46 -2.93 20.70
N GLU A 42 2.23 -3.26 21.11
CA GLU A 42 1.95 -4.53 21.73
C GLU A 42 2.07 -5.68 20.71
N ASP A 43 1.58 -5.47 19.50
CA ASP A 43 1.69 -6.46 18.42
C ASP A 43 3.16 -6.76 18.08
N ILE A 44 4.03 -5.75 18.02
CA ILE A 44 5.46 -5.92 17.76
C ILE A 44 6.16 -6.64 18.92
N LYS A 45 5.80 -6.33 20.16
CA LYS A 45 6.29 -7.04 21.34
C LYS A 45 5.92 -8.54 21.29
N LEU A 46 4.67 -8.85 20.95
CA LEU A 46 4.20 -10.23 20.75
C LEU A 46 4.96 -10.95 19.62
N LEU A 47 5.26 -10.26 18.52
CA LEU A 47 6.11 -10.81 17.46
C LEU A 47 7.48 -11.26 18.01
N LYS A 48 8.12 -10.43 18.81
CA LYS A 48 9.42 -10.76 19.41
C LYS A 48 9.31 -11.93 20.41
N GLU A 49 8.31 -11.91 21.27
CA GLU A 49 8.07 -12.97 22.26
C GLU A 49 7.80 -14.34 21.61
N THR A 50 7.19 -14.35 20.44
CA THR A 50 6.91 -15.56 19.64
C THR A 50 8.07 -15.97 18.74
N GLY A 51 9.23 -15.30 18.82
CA GLY A 51 10.46 -15.68 18.14
C GLY A 51 10.57 -15.17 16.68
N HIS A 52 9.73 -14.24 16.27
CA HIS A 52 9.86 -13.62 14.94
C HIS A 52 11.06 -12.66 14.89
N ASN A 53 11.79 -12.69 13.79
CA ASN A 53 12.96 -11.84 13.54
C ASN A 53 12.74 -10.82 12.41
N SER A 54 11.60 -10.86 11.75
CA SER A 54 11.23 -9.92 10.71
C SER A 54 9.71 -9.73 10.67
N PHE A 55 9.29 -8.56 10.25
CA PHE A 55 7.87 -8.23 10.06
C PHE A 55 7.67 -7.51 8.74
N ARG A 56 6.75 -8.06 7.94
CA ARG A 56 6.33 -7.45 6.67
C ARG A 56 5.00 -6.73 6.85
N THR A 57 5.01 -5.44 6.56
CA THR A 57 3.80 -4.62 6.52
C THR A 57 3.83 -3.68 5.33
N SER A 58 2.78 -2.89 5.13
CA SER A 58 2.66 -1.97 4.00
C SER A 58 2.64 -0.51 4.44
N ILE A 59 3.26 0.36 3.63
CA ILE A 59 3.01 1.80 3.69
C ILE A 59 1.84 2.09 2.76
N GLN A 60 0.70 2.51 3.32
CA GLN A 60 -0.50 2.74 2.54
C GLN A 60 -0.42 4.08 1.79
N TRP A 61 -0.53 4.04 0.47
CA TRP A 61 -0.45 5.21 -0.38
C TRP A 61 -1.48 6.29 -0.02
N SER A 62 -2.75 5.92 0.15
CA SER A 62 -3.83 6.86 0.53
C SER A 62 -3.70 7.45 1.95
N ARG A 63 -2.81 6.89 2.78
CA ARG A 63 -2.46 7.44 4.09
C ARG A 63 -1.27 8.40 4.00
N LEU A 64 -0.21 7.99 3.29
CA LEU A 64 1.01 8.79 3.21
C LEU A 64 0.84 10.01 2.30
N ILE A 65 0.20 9.84 1.13
CA ILE A 65 -0.12 10.93 0.20
C ILE A 65 -1.62 10.87 -0.11
N PRO A 66 -2.46 11.51 0.72
CA PRO A 66 -3.93 11.35 0.65
C PRO A 66 -4.56 11.71 -0.70
N ASP A 67 -3.95 12.65 -1.43
CA ASP A 67 -4.40 13.06 -2.77
C ASP A 67 -3.76 12.25 -3.90
N GLY A 68 -2.99 11.21 -3.54
CA GLY A 68 -2.26 10.35 -4.47
C GLY A 68 -0.99 11.00 -5.03
N VAL A 69 -0.94 12.31 -5.09
CA VAL A 69 0.22 13.14 -5.48
C VAL A 69 0.31 14.37 -4.59
N GLY A 70 1.45 15.02 -4.55
CA GLY A 70 1.67 16.27 -3.82
C GLY A 70 2.15 16.07 -2.39
N GLU A 71 1.53 16.75 -1.44
CA GLU A 71 2.02 16.82 -0.06
C GLU A 71 1.86 15.52 0.71
N VAL A 72 2.84 15.29 1.57
CA VAL A 72 2.87 14.13 2.49
C VAL A 72 2.07 14.47 3.75
N ASN A 73 1.27 13.51 4.20
CA ASN A 73 0.57 13.61 5.48
C ASN A 73 1.54 13.36 6.63
N GLN A 74 1.88 14.41 7.39
CA GLN A 74 2.84 14.32 8.48
C GLN A 74 2.45 13.31 9.56
N LYS A 75 1.17 13.18 9.88
CA LYS A 75 0.70 12.16 10.84
C LYS A 75 0.98 10.74 10.37
N ALA A 76 0.91 10.50 9.06
CA ALA A 76 1.28 9.20 8.49
C ALA A 76 2.79 8.98 8.59
N VAL A 77 3.60 9.99 8.31
CA VAL A 77 5.07 9.91 8.47
C VAL A 77 5.42 9.56 9.90
N ASP A 78 4.84 10.26 10.88
CA ASP A 78 5.08 10.04 12.30
C ASP A 78 4.68 8.59 12.71
N PHE A 79 3.52 8.13 12.24
CA PHE A 79 3.07 6.76 12.50
C PHE A 79 4.05 5.71 11.95
N TYR A 80 4.44 5.81 10.68
CA TYR A 80 5.37 4.83 10.09
C TYR A 80 6.77 4.91 10.69
N ASN A 81 7.26 6.09 11.04
CA ASN A 81 8.50 6.23 11.80
C ASN A 81 8.40 5.49 13.13
N ASN A 82 7.33 5.69 13.89
CA ASN A 82 7.13 5.03 15.18
C ASN A 82 7.06 3.48 15.03
N VAL A 83 6.40 2.97 14.00
CA VAL A 83 6.33 1.52 13.72
C VAL A 83 7.71 0.97 13.39
N ILE A 84 8.46 1.65 12.52
CA ILE A 84 9.81 1.22 12.10
C ILE A 84 10.75 1.24 13.30
N ASP A 85 10.75 2.31 14.10
CA ASP A 85 11.59 2.42 15.29
C ASP A 85 11.25 1.35 16.32
N GLU A 86 9.96 1.07 16.55
CA GLU A 86 9.53 0.00 17.46
C GLU A 86 10.00 -1.39 16.98
N LEU A 87 9.94 -1.67 15.67
CA LEU A 87 10.48 -2.92 15.11
C LEU A 87 11.99 -3.03 15.39
N ILE A 88 12.75 -1.99 15.11
CA ILE A 88 14.22 -1.98 15.30
C ILE A 88 14.59 -2.15 16.77
N VAL A 89 13.92 -1.42 17.67
CA VAL A 89 14.17 -1.53 19.14
C VAL A 89 13.92 -2.95 19.65
N ASN A 90 12.95 -3.66 19.07
CA ASN A 90 12.65 -5.05 19.41
C ASN A 90 13.50 -6.06 18.60
N ASP A 91 14.50 -5.62 17.85
CA ASP A 91 15.34 -6.49 17.01
C ASP A 91 14.50 -7.35 16.04
N VAL A 92 13.51 -6.70 15.40
CA VAL A 92 12.66 -7.25 14.34
C VAL A 92 12.90 -6.47 13.05
N LEU A 93 13.35 -7.16 12.01
CA LEU A 93 13.70 -6.55 10.73
C LEU A 93 12.44 -6.00 10.02
N PRO A 94 12.36 -4.70 9.70
CA PRO A 94 11.26 -4.16 8.93
C PRO A 94 11.39 -4.51 7.44
N ILE A 95 10.34 -5.08 6.86
CA ILE A 95 10.18 -5.30 5.42
C ILE A 95 8.94 -4.51 4.98
N MET A 96 9.13 -3.48 4.15
CA MET A 96 8.04 -2.58 3.76
C MET A 96 7.58 -2.88 2.34
N ASN A 97 6.26 -3.07 2.20
CA ASN A 97 5.57 -3.23 0.93
C ASN A 97 4.87 -1.92 0.54
N LEU A 98 4.92 -1.56 -0.75
CA LEU A 98 4.40 -0.27 -1.22
C LEU A 98 2.99 -0.36 -1.82
N PHE A 99 2.60 -1.53 -2.34
CA PHE A 99 1.26 -1.73 -2.89
C PHE A 99 0.69 -3.10 -2.53
N HIS A 100 -0.47 -3.11 -1.86
CA HIS A 100 -1.19 -4.33 -1.49
C HIS A 100 -2.67 -4.22 -1.85
N PHE A 101 -2.96 -4.01 -3.15
CA PHE A 101 -4.31 -3.93 -3.74
C PHE A 101 -5.13 -2.72 -3.26
N ASP A 102 -4.50 -1.73 -2.66
CA ASP A 102 -5.14 -0.61 -1.96
C ASP A 102 -4.96 0.73 -2.68
N MET A 103 -5.18 0.73 -4.01
CA MET A 103 -5.15 1.95 -4.83
C MET A 103 -5.94 3.08 -4.16
N PRO A 104 -5.37 4.30 -4.01
CA PRO A 104 -6.16 5.45 -3.61
C PRO A 104 -7.33 5.67 -4.56
N MET A 105 -8.54 5.94 -4.04
CA MET A 105 -9.71 6.10 -4.89
C MET A 105 -9.55 7.27 -5.88
N CYS A 106 -8.93 8.36 -5.47
CA CYS A 106 -8.59 9.49 -6.35
C CYS A 106 -7.67 9.10 -7.53
N MET A 107 -6.80 8.09 -7.36
CA MET A 107 -5.99 7.55 -8.45
C MET A 107 -6.77 6.57 -9.32
N GLN A 108 -7.68 5.81 -8.72
CA GLN A 108 -8.61 4.95 -9.47
C GLN A 108 -9.54 5.77 -10.37
N GLU A 109 -10.03 6.91 -9.91
CA GLU A 109 -10.83 7.86 -10.70
C GLU A 109 -10.07 8.45 -11.89
N LYS A 110 -8.75 8.54 -11.80
CA LYS A 110 -7.84 8.91 -12.91
C LYS A 110 -7.52 7.75 -13.86
N GLY A 111 -8.18 6.62 -13.71
CA GLY A 111 -8.02 5.43 -14.55
C GLY A 111 -7.21 4.29 -13.91
N GLY A 112 -6.77 4.42 -12.66
CA GLY A 112 -6.04 3.37 -11.95
C GLY A 112 -4.83 2.87 -12.73
N TRP A 113 -4.57 1.58 -12.71
CA TRP A 113 -3.43 0.99 -13.45
C TRP A 113 -3.57 1.03 -14.98
N GLU A 114 -4.69 1.46 -15.55
CA GLU A 114 -4.81 1.73 -16.99
C GLU A 114 -4.19 3.08 -17.39
N SER A 115 -3.97 3.98 -16.42
CA SER A 115 -3.46 5.33 -16.64
C SER A 115 -1.95 5.42 -16.48
N ARG A 116 -1.28 6.02 -17.46
CA ARG A 116 0.16 6.30 -17.36
C ARG A 116 0.47 7.34 -16.27
N GLU A 117 -0.42 8.30 -16.06
CA GLU A 117 -0.31 9.29 -14.98
C GLU A 117 -0.24 8.60 -13.61
N VAL A 118 -1.05 7.57 -13.39
CA VAL A 118 -1.06 6.80 -12.14
C VAL A 118 0.23 5.99 -11.95
N VAL A 119 0.80 5.46 -13.03
CA VAL A 119 2.12 4.81 -13.00
C VAL A 119 3.21 5.77 -12.53
N ASP A 120 3.21 6.99 -13.04
CA ASP A 120 4.19 8.02 -12.69
C ASP A 120 3.97 8.52 -11.25
N ALA A 121 2.71 8.71 -10.84
CA ALA A 121 2.35 9.05 -9.47
C ALA A 121 2.78 7.98 -8.45
N TYR A 122 2.65 6.69 -8.81
CA TYR A 122 3.12 5.59 -7.98
C TYR A 122 4.65 5.57 -7.82
N ALA A 123 5.39 5.81 -8.89
CA ALA A 123 6.85 5.90 -8.80
C ALA A 123 7.29 7.06 -7.89
N ALA A 124 6.59 8.20 -7.95
CA ALA A 124 6.82 9.33 -7.06
C ALA A 124 6.48 9.01 -5.59
N PHE A 125 5.38 8.28 -5.34
CA PHE A 125 5.05 7.77 -4.01
C PHE A 125 6.14 6.82 -3.48
N ALA A 126 6.61 5.88 -4.31
CA ALA A 126 7.68 4.95 -3.94
C ALA A 126 8.97 5.70 -3.58
N LYS A 127 9.38 6.66 -4.41
CA LYS A 127 10.52 7.54 -4.13
C LYS A 127 10.39 8.23 -2.77
N LYS A 128 9.21 8.78 -2.50
CA LYS A 128 8.94 9.46 -1.24
C LYS A 128 9.05 8.52 -0.03
N CYS A 129 8.59 7.26 -0.16
CA CYS A 129 8.79 6.24 0.88
C CYS A 129 10.28 5.97 1.12
N PHE A 130 11.07 5.83 0.06
CA PHE A 130 12.51 5.60 0.17
C PHE A 130 13.23 6.80 0.83
N GLU A 131 12.89 8.03 0.45
CA GLU A 131 13.44 9.25 1.06
C GLU A 131 13.13 9.35 2.55
N LEU A 132 11.91 9.01 2.97
CA LEU A 132 11.44 9.18 4.35
C LEU A 132 11.91 8.08 5.31
N PHE A 133 12.08 6.86 4.81
CA PHE A 133 12.28 5.68 5.68
C PHE A 133 13.50 4.82 5.29
N GLY A 134 14.15 5.11 4.17
CA GLY A 134 15.25 4.30 3.63
C GLY A 134 16.54 4.36 4.46
N ASP A 135 16.64 5.28 5.39
CA ASP A 135 17.72 5.32 6.40
C ASP A 135 17.71 4.08 7.30
N ARG A 136 16.52 3.53 7.61
CA ARG A 136 16.26 2.38 8.51
C ARG A 136 15.69 1.16 7.82
N VAL A 137 14.90 1.33 6.77
CA VAL A 137 14.31 0.23 6.00
C VAL A 137 15.21 -0.11 4.81
N LYS A 138 15.76 -1.33 4.79
CA LYS A 138 16.63 -1.83 3.71
C LYS A 138 15.98 -2.91 2.84
N HIS A 139 14.79 -3.38 3.23
CA HIS A 139 14.04 -4.41 2.51
C HIS A 139 12.69 -3.87 2.05
N TRP A 140 12.56 -3.73 0.73
CA TRP A 140 11.39 -3.16 0.07
C TRP A 140 10.74 -4.15 -0.88
N MET A 141 9.42 -4.15 -0.90
CA MET A 141 8.61 -4.83 -1.91
C MET A 141 7.76 -3.78 -2.62
N THR A 142 7.93 -3.66 -3.92
CA THR A 142 7.17 -2.65 -4.69
C THR A 142 5.71 -3.03 -4.86
N PHE A 143 5.43 -4.32 -5.05
CA PHE A 143 4.09 -4.86 -5.20
C PHE A 143 3.94 -6.16 -4.42
N ASN A 144 2.79 -6.34 -3.78
CA ASN A 144 2.29 -7.65 -3.42
C ASN A 144 1.54 -8.24 -4.62
N GLU A 145 1.91 -9.46 -5.02
CA GLU A 145 1.19 -10.24 -6.05
C GLU A 145 0.65 -9.39 -7.22
N PRO A 146 1.50 -8.84 -8.07
CA PRO A 146 1.09 -7.88 -9.11
C PRO A 146 0.10 -8.47 -10.12
N ILE A 147 -0.06 -9.79 -10.15
CA ILE A 147 -1.05 -10.47 -10.98
C ILE A 147 -2.49 -10.30 -10.45
N VAL A 148 -2.69 -10.17 -9.14
CA VAL A 148 -4.02 -10.10 -8.52
C VAL A 148 -4.85 -8.92 -9.00
N PRO A 149 -4.35 -7.66 -9.04
CA PRO A 149 -5.11 -6.58 -9.65
C PRO A 149 -5.47 -6.82 -11.12
N VAL A 150 -4.60 -7.51 -11.87
CA VAL A 150 -4.84 -7.85 -13.28
C VAL A 150 -5.98 -8.87 -13.41
N GLU A 151 -5.81 -10.02 -12.79
CA GLU A 151 -6.77 -11.13 -12.88
C GLU A 151 -8.07 -10.79 -12.16
N GLY A 152 -7.99 -10.37 -10.92
CA GLY A 152 -9.16 -10.08 -10.10
C GLY A 152 -9.94 -8.88 -10.58
N GLY A 153 -9.24 -7.81 -10.96
CA GLY A 153 -9.84 -6.55 -11.35
C GLY A 153 -10.32 -6.51 -12.80
N TYR A 154 -9.64 -7.23 -13.73
CA TYR A 154 -9.85 -7.05 -15.16
C TYR A 154 -10.15 -8.33 -15.95
N LEU A 155 -10.00 -9.53 -15.35
CA LEU A 155 -10.35 -10.79 -16.03
C LEU A 155 -11.50 -11.54 -15.33
N TYR A 156 -11.39 -11.78 -14.03
CA TYR A 156 -12.27 -12.71 -13.31
C TYR A 156 -13.29 -12.07 -12.38
N ASN A 157 -13.29 -10.75 -12.25
CA ASN A 157 -14.32 -9.98 -11.54
C ASN A 157 -14.46 -10.31 -10.02
N PHE A 158 -13.38 -10.75 -9.37
CA PHE A 158 -13.40 -11.00 -7.93
C PHE A 158 -12.77 -9.88 -7.10
N HIS A 159 -12.21 -8.85 -7.76
CA HIS A 159 -11.62 -7.68 -7.14
C HIS A 159 -12.10 -6.41 -7.86
N TYR A 160 -12.14 -5.28 -7.15
CA TYR A 160 -12.42 -3.98 -7.77
C TYR A 160 -11.29 -3.62 -8.78
N PRO A 161 -11.58 -3.03 -9.95
CA PRO A 161 -12.84 -2.41 -10.42
C PRO A 161 -13.84 -3.36 -11.12
N LYS A 162 -13.63 -4.66 -11.10
CA LYS A 162 -14.58 -5.67 -11.61
C LYS A 162 -14.88 -5.57 -13.10
N VAL A 163 -13.86 -5.22 -13.87
CA VAL A 163 -13.90 -5.21 -15.34
C VAL A 163 -13.69 -6.64 -15.87
N LYS A 164 -14.30 -6.95 -17.01
CA LYS A 164 -14.05 -8.20 -17.76
C LYS A 164 -13.60 -7.87 -19.16
N ASP A 165 -12.31 -7.56 -19.33
CA ASP A 165 -11.74 -7.14 -20.62
C ASP A 165 -10.26 -7.53 -20.69
N GLY A 166 -9.94 -8.50 -21.53
CA GLY A 166 -8.57 -8.99 -21.70
C GLY A 166 -7.58 -7.96 -22.24
N LYS A 167 -8.04 -7.00 -23.07
CA LYS A 167 -7.20 -5.94 -23.58
C LYS A 167 -6.82 -4.96 -22.47
N ARG A 168 -7.80 -4.56 -21.66
CA ARG A 168 -7.57 -3.71 -20.49
C ARG A 168 -6.69 -4.41 -19.46
N ALA A 169 -6.91 -5.71 -19.22
CA ALA A 169 -6.07 -6.53 -18.35
C ALA A 169 -4.59 -6.54 -18.81
N ALA A 170 -4.34 -6.70 -20.12
CA ALA A 170 -2.99 -6.63 -20.66
C ALA A 170 -2.34 -5.25 -20.46
N GLN A 171 -3.11 -4.16 -20.60
CA GLN A 171 -2.64 -2.80 -20.34
C GLN A 171 -2.27 -2.62 -18.85
N VAL A 172 -3.11 -3.12 -17.95
CA VAL A 172 -2.86 -3.09 -16.48
C VAL A 172 -1.62 -3.90 -16.13
N ALA A 173 -1.45 -5.10 -16.69
CA ALA A 173 -0.25 -5.91 -16.49
C ALA A 173 1.03 -5.18 -16.93
N PHE A 174 1.00 -4.57 -18.11
CA PHE A 174 2.12 -3.77 -18.58
C PHE A 174 2.41 -2.58 -17.66
N HIS A 175 1.40 -1.85 -17.23
CA HIS A 175 1.57 -0.67 -16.37
C HIS A 175 2.03 -1.02 -14.95
N THR A 176 1.58 -2.12 -14.37
CA THR A 176 2.09 -2.56 -13.06
C THR A 176 3.57 -2.94 -13.13
N MET A 177 3.99 -3.64 -14.20
CA MET A 177 5.40 -3.95 -14.43
C MET A 177 6.24 -2.69 -14.65
N LEU A 178 5.70 -1.73 -15.38
CA LEU A 178 6.36 -0.45 -15.61
C LEU A 178 6.49 0.38 -14.31
N ALA A 179 5.44 0.41 -13.50
CA ALA A 179 5.45 1.07 -12.19
C ALA A 179 6.50 0.44 -11.27
N ASN A 180 6.59 -0.89 -11.25
CA ASN A 180 7.64 -1.62 -10.56
C ASN A 180 9.05 -1.19 -11.04
N ALA A 181 9.29 -1.19 -12.36
CA ALA A 181 10.58 -0.83 -12.93
C ALA A 181 10.97 0.62 -12.59
N LYS A 182 10.01 1.55 -12.67
CA LYS A 182 10.24 2.95 -12.28
C LYS A 182 10.56 3.09 -10.79
N SER A 183 9.84 2.39 -9.91
CA SER A 183 10.11 2.40 -8.46
C SER A 183 11.51 1.87 -8.13
N ILE A 184 11.94 0.79 -8.78
CA ILE A 184 13.30 0.25 -8.62
C ILE A 184 14.35 1.26 -9.11
N LYS A 185 14.06 1.97 -10.20
CA LYS A 185 14.95 3.02 -10.72
C LYS A 185 15.10 4.15 -9.69
N GLU A 186 14.00 4.66 -9.13
CA GLU A 186 14.03 5.70 -8.09
C GLU A 186 14.85 5.26 -6.86
N TYR A 187 14.70 4.00 -6.43
CA TYR A 187 15.48 3.46 -5.32
C TYR A 187 16.98 3.49 -5.62
N LYS A 188 17.38 3.02 -6.79
CA LYS A 188 18.80 2.98 -7.20
C LYS A 188 19.41 4.39 -7.35
N GLU A 189 18.62 5.35 -7.85
CA GLU A 189 19.07 6.74 -8.04
C GLU A 189 19.27 7.46 -6.69
N LEU A 190 18.60 7.05 -5.63
CA LEU A 190 18.82 7.57 -4.28
C LEU A 190 20.10 7.06 -3.62
N GLY A 191 20.70 5.96 -4.11
CA GLY A 191 21.96 5.42 -3.59
C GLY A 191 21.89 4.99 -2.13
N GLN A 192 20.76 4.47 -1.70
CA GLN A 192 20.52 4.00 -0.32
C GLN A 192 20.82 2.50 -0.20
N ASP A 193 22.07 2.10 -0.37
CA ASP A 193 22.53 0.71 -0.19
C ASP A 193 22.65 0.32 1.30
#